data_bf379e28ecfda9457e8660bf2af92743
#
_entry.id   bf379e28ecfda9457e8660bf2af92743
#
_cell.length_a   1.000
_cell.length_b   1.000
_cell.length_c   1.000
_cell.angle_alpha   90.00
_cell.angle_beta   90.00
_cell.angle_gamma   90.00
#
_symmetry.space_group_name_H-M   'P 1'
#
loop_
_entity.id
_entity.type
_entity.pdbx_description
1 polymer ?
#
loop_
_entity_poly.entity_id
_entity_poly.type
_entity_poly.pdbx_seq_one_letter_code
_entity_poly.pdbx_strand_id
1 'polypeptide(L)'
;MASIVELEEAINKANPNILARDQQWFKTWSQAGKKEESYLQPALDLIKKWEGLRLEGYICPAGVPTVGYGHTGPTVKEGMKITEADAEALLLSDVERFARAVDSQIRVQLTQNQRCALISFTFNVGTGALMESTLRKRLNNGENPQKVAMEELP
;
A
#
# COMPACT_ATOMS: atom_id res chain seq x y z
N MET A 1 -15.62 -11.66 15.70
CA MET A 1 -14.45 -11.02 15.06
C MET A 1 -13.38 -10.77 16.10
N ALA A 2 -12.16 -11.13 15.83
CA ALA A 2 -11.03 -10.80 16.70
C ALA A 2 -10.89 -9.28 16.82
N SER A 3 -10.54 -8.78 17.99
CA SER A 3 -10.20 -7.36 18.17
C SER A 3 -8.88 -7.04 17.46
N ILE A 4 -8.64 -5.74 17.22
CA ILE A 4 -7.36 -5.26 16.63
C ILE A 4 -6.18 -5.72 17.51
N VAL A 5 -6.33 -5.64 18.82
CA VAL A 5 -5.29 -6.06 19.78
C VAL A 5 -4.99 -7.55 19.63
N GLU A 6 -6.02 -8.40 19.54
CA GLU A 6 -5.84 -9.84 19.35
C GLU A 6 -5.15 -10.17 18.03
N LEU A 7 -5.50 -9.45 16.96
CA LEU A 7 -4.87 -9.62 15.65
C LEU A 7 -3.40 -9.17 15.66
N GLU A 8 -3.10 -8.04 16.30
CA GLU A 8 -1.73 -7.56 16.46
C GLU A 8 -0.88 -8.53 17.29
N GLU A 9 -1.43 -9.04 18.38
CA GLU A 9 -0.76 -10.06 19.20
C GLU A 9 -0.51 -11.35 18.44
N ALA A 10 -1.49 -11.81 17.65
CA ALA A 10 -1.34 -13.01 16.83
C ALA A 10 -0.25 -12.84 15.77
N ILE A 11 -0.14 -11.66 15.14
CA ILE A 11 0.92 -11.36 14.17
C ILE A 11 2.28 -11.36 14.85
N ASN A 12 2.42 -10.66 15.96
CA ASN A 12 3.68 -10.58 16.69
C ASN A 12 4.15 -11.95 17.19
N LYS A 13 3.21 -12.80 17.59
CA LYS A 13 3.48 -14.16 18.03
C LYS A 13 3.90 -15.06 16.88
N ALA A 14 3.23 -14.95 15.73
CA ALA A 14 3.50 -15.77 14.53
C ALA A 14 4.78 -15.35 13.81
N ASN A 15 5.08 -14.06 13.81
CA ASN A 15 6.22 -13.48 13.08
C ASN A 15 6.93 -12.42 13.93
N PRO A 16 7.72 -12.82 14.95
CA PRO A 16 8.36 -11.87 15.86
C PRO A 16 9.37 -10.94 15.16
N ASN A 17 9.82 -11.31 13.95
CA ASN A 17 10.78 -10.53 13.18
C ASN A 17 10.13 -9.64 12.13
N ILE A 18 8.79 -9.50 12.16
CA ILE A 18 8.09 -8.66 11.20
C ILE A 18 8.52 -7.20 11.38
N LEU A 19 8.84 -6.52 10.29
CA LEU A 19 9.28 -5.13 10.32
C LEU A 19 8.12 -4.19 10.70
N ALA A 20 8.42 -3.05 11.32
CA ALA A 20 7.43 -2.05 11.68
C ALA A 20 6.57 -1.61 10.47
N ARG A 21 7.18 -1.57 9.27
CA ARG A 21 6.51 -1.30 8.00
C ARG A 21 5.40 -2.32 7.72
N ASP A 22 5.70 -3.61 7.87
CA ASP A 22 4.78 -4.70 7.62
C ASP A 22 3.64 -4.70 8.64
N GLN A 23 3.94 -4.45 9.90
CA GLN A 23 2.94 -4.27 10.94
C GLN A 23 2.00 -3.10 10.63
N GLN A 24 2.51 -2.03 10.00
CA GLN A 24 1.71 -0.87 9.63
C GLN A 24 0.67 -1.21 8.56
N TRP A 25 1.00 -2.03 7.58
CA TRP A 25 0.02 -2.50 6.60
C TRP A 25 -1.11 -3.28 7.26
N PHE A 26 -0.77 -4.18 8.16
CA PHE A 26 -1.76 -4.96 8.89
C PHE A 26 -2.63 -4.09 9.81
N LYS A 27 -2.05 -3.10 10.48
CA LYS A 27 -2.80 -2.13 11.28
C LYS A 27 -3.82 -1.38 10.43
N THR A 28 -3.41 -0.92 9.24
CA THR A 28 -4.30 -0.26 8.30
C THR A 28 -5.43 -1.20 7.88
N TRP A 29 -5.13 -2.44 7.59
CA TRP A 29 -6.12 -3.46 7.25
C TRP A 29 -7.14 -3.66 8.37
N SER A 30 -6.67 -3.70 9.61
CA SER A 30 -7.48 -4.05 10.78
C SER A 30 -8.32 -2.89 11.31
N GLN A 31 -8.03 -1.64 10.94
CA GLN A 31 -8.75 -0.46 11.39
C GLN A 31 -10.07 -0.27 10.65
N ALA A 32 -11.00 -1.20 10.79
CA ALA A 32 -12.30 -1.11 10.16
C ALA A 32 -13.18 -0.03 10.83
N GLY A 33 -13.97 0.67 10.04
CA GLY A 33 -15.03 1.56 10.52
C GLY A 33 -14.64 2.99 10.82
N LYS A 34 -13.38 3.41 10.63
CA LYS A 34 -13.01 4.82 10.70
C LYS A 34 -13.54 5.58 9.48
N LYS A 35 -14.19 6.72 9.72
CA LYS A 35 -14.53 7.65 8.65
C LYS A 35 -13.29 8.44 8.27
N GLU A 36 -12.96 8.41 7.00
CA GLU A 36 -11.86 9.19 6.43
C GLU A 36 -12.43 10.33 5.59
N GLU A 37 -11.76 11.48 5.57
CA GLU A 37 -12.14 12.60 4.71
C GLU A 37 -11.99 12.23 3.23
N SER A 38 -10.94 11.46 2.93
CA SER A 38 -10.71 10.86 1.61
C SER A 38 -10.65 9.36 1.75
N TYR A 39 -11.34 8.65 0.89
CA TYR A 39 -11.33 7.17 0.90
C TYR A 39 -9.96 6.57 0.57
N LEU A 40 -9.01 7.37 0.08
CA LEU A 40 -7.63 6.97 -0.16
C LEU A 40 -6.66 7.49 0.90
N GLN A 41 -7.12 8.28 1.86
CA GLN A 41 -6.24 8.93 2.83
C GLN A 41 -5.35 7.95 3.63
N PRO A 42 -5.85 6.81 4.12
CA PRO A 42 -4.98 5.86 4.81
C PRO A 42 -3.84 5.34 3.93
N ALA A 43 -4.08 5.12 2.63
CA ALA A 43 -3.05 4.71 1.69
C ALA A 43 -2.03 5.82 1.44
N LEU A 44 -2.50 7.06 1.25
CA LEU A 44 -1.63 8.22 1.06
C LEU A 44 -0.71 8.43 2.25
N ASP A 45 -1.24 8.41 3.46
CA ASP A 45 -0.48 8.62 4.69
C ASP A 45 0.58 7.53 4.89
N LEU A 46 0.21 6.29 4.63
CA LEU A 46 1.12 5.15 4.78
C LEU A 46 2.28 5.23 3.78
N ILE A 47 2.00 5.56 2.53
CA ILE A 47 3.02 5.69 1.48
C ILE A 47 3.95 6.86 1.79
N LYS A 48 3.43 8.04 2.16
CA LYS A 48 4.25 9.21 2.53
C LYS A 48 5.20 8.89 3.67
N LYS A 49 4.73 8.16 4.66
CA LYS A 49 5.53 7.79 5.83
C LYS A 49 6.78 7.00 5.46
N TRP A 50 6.67 6.09 4.48
CA TRP A 50 7.74 5.16 4.14
C TRP A 50 8.58 5.56 2.93
N GLU A 51 7.99 6.26 1.95
CA GLU A 51 8.74 6.64 0.74
C GLU A 51 9.60 7.88 0.93
N GLY A 52 9.21 8.81 1.79
CA GLY A 52 9.89 10.10 1.92
C GLY A 52 9.71 10.98 0.68
N LEU A 53 9.97 12.28 0.85
CA LEU A 53 9.78 13.27 -0.22
C LEU A 53 11.10 13.69 -0.85
N ARG A 54 11.17 13.62 -2.18
CA ARG A 54 12.31 14.13 -2.98
C ARG A 54 11.79 15.11 -4.02
N LEU A 55 12.12 16.40 -3.87
CA LEU A 55 11.70 17.46 -4.79
C LEU A 55 12.60 17.58 -6.03
N GLU A 56 13.70 16.86 -6.08
CA GLU A 56 14.59 16.77 -7.22
C GLU A 56 14.68 15.34 -7.73
N GLY A 57 14.53 15.17 -9.04
CA GLY A 57 14.62 13.86 -9.68
C GLY A 57 15.99 13.20 -9.44
N TYR A 58 15.95 11.93 -9.10
CA TYR A 58 17.14 11.13 -8.85
C TYR A 58 17.01 9.75 -9.50
N ILE A 59 18.12 9.06 -9.61
CA ILE A 59 18.12 7.66 -10.06
C ILE A 59 18.06 6.76 -8.84
N CYS A 60 17.01 5.96 -8.74
CA CYS A 60 16.86 5.01 -7.63
C CYS A 60 17.85 3.83 -7.75
N PRO A 61 18.02 3.01 -6.70
CA PRO A 61 18.93 1.85 -6.77
C PRO A 61 18.63 0.87 -7.91
N ALA A 62 17.41 0.81 -8.40
CA ALA A 62 17.03 0.00 -9.57
C ALA A 62 17.40 0.64 -10.92
N GLY A 63 18.01 1.83 -10.92
CA GLY A 63 18.40 2.54 -12.13
C GLY A 63 17.27 3.31 -12.82
N VAL A 64 16.16 3.57 -12.11
CA VAL A 64 14.97 4.23 -12.65
C VAL A 64 14.90 5.69 -12.17
N PRO A 65 14.72 6.67 -13.09
CA PRO A 65 14.46 8.05 -12.68
C PRO A 65 13.23 8.17 -11.83
N THR A 66 13.35 8.82 -10.67
CA THR A 66 12.32 8.87 -9.62
C THR A 66 12.24 10.28 -9.04
N VAL A 67 11.06 10.72 -8.67
CA VAL A 67 10.81 12.04 -8.05
C VAL A 67 9.61 12.01 -7.11
N GLY A 68 9.51 12.96 -6.21
CA GLY A 68 8.39 13.08 -5.27
C GLY A 68 8.37 11.95 -4.25
N TYR A 69 7.23 11.31 -4.09
CA TYR A 69 7.04 10.14 -3.22
C TYR A 69 7.18 8.85 -4.04
N GLY A 70 8.35 8.64 -4.61
CA GLY A 70 8.60 7.42 -5.37
C GLY A 70 7.96 7.37 -6.75
N HIS A 71 7.57 8.52 -7.31
CA HIS A 71 6.97 8.57 -8.64
C HIS A 71 7.99 8.27 -9.74
N THR A 72 7.62 7.39 -10.65
CA THR A 72 8.38 7.05 -11.85
C THR A 72 7.51 7.25 -13.08
N GLY A 73 8.09 7.32 -14.24
CA GLY A 73 7.32 7.44 -15.47
C GLY A 73 8.16 8.03 -16.60
N PRO A 74 7.61 8.07 -17.83
CA PRO A 74 8.37 8.49 -19.01
C PRO A 74 8.79 9.97 -18.99
N THR A 75 8.13 10.79 -18.18
CA THR A 75 8.42 12.23 -18.05
C THR A 75 9.40 12.55 -16.93
N VAL A 76 9.72 11.58 -16.07
CA VAL A 76 10.64 11.78 -14.95
C VAL A 76 12.08 11.74 -15.43
N LYS A 77 12.86 12.76 -15.05
CA LYS A 77 14.27 12.89 -15.41
C LYS A 77 15.10 13.21 -14.19
N GLU A 78 16.33 12.71 -14.17
CA GLU A 78 17.31 13.08 -13.16
C GLU A 78 17.53 14.60 -13.19
N GLY A 79 17.52 15.22 -12.01
CA GLY A 79 17.73 16.66 -11.85
C GLY A 79 16.51 17.53 -12.07
N MET A 80 15.36 16.97 -12.50
CA MET A 80 14.14 17.76 -12.58
C MET A 80 13.69 18.24 -11.19
N LYS A 81 13.09 19.41 -11.14
CA LYS A 81 12.62 20.01 -9.88
C LYS A 81 11.11 20.12 -9.90
N ILE A 82 10.48 19.74 -8.80
CA ILE A 82 9.04 19.86 -8.59
C ILE A 82 8.77 20.54 -7.27
N THR A 83 7.56 21.08 -7.11
CA THR A 83 7.08 21.61 -5.84
C THR A 83 6.48 20.49 -4.97
N GLU A 84 6.28 20.78 -3.70
CA GLU A 84 5.58 19.84 -2.80
C GLU A 84 4.15 19.58 -3.28
N ALA A 85 3.45 20.60 -3.79
CA ALA A 85 2.13 20.45 -4.39
C ALA A 85 2.16 19.50 -5.61
N ASP A 86 3.18 19.59 -6.44
CA ASP A 86 3.38 18.66 -7.57
C ASP A 86 3.59 17.23 -7.07
N ALA A 87 4.38 17.04 -6.04
CA ALA A 87 4.62 15.73 -5.43
C ALA A 87 3.33 15.11 -4.88
N GLU A 88 2.49 15.90 -4.23
CA GLU A 88 1.18 15.47 -3.74
C GLU A 88 0.25 15.03 -4.89
N ALA A 89 0.21 15.82 -5.96
CA ALA A 89 -0.62 15.51 -7.13
C ALA A 89 -0.14 14.22 -7.83
N LEU A 90 1.16 14.04 -7.96
CA LEU A 90 1.74 12.81 -8.52
C LEU A 90 1.43 11.59 -7.66
N LEU A 91 1.54 11.72 -6.34
CA LEU A 91 1.22 10.64 -5.41
C LEU A 91 -0.24 10.24 -5.52
N LEU A 92 -1.16 11.22 -5.53
CA LEU A 92 -2.58 10.94 -5.67
C LEU A 92 -2.89 10.20 -6.98
N SER A 93 -2.32 10.65 -8.08
CA SER A 93 -2.46 10.00 -9.39
C SER A 93 -1.96 8.56 -9.37
N ASP A 94 -0.80 8.32 -8.78
CA ASP A 94 -0.23 6.97 -8.64
C ASP A 94 -1.12 6.08 -7.77
N VAL A 95 -1.57 6.59 -6.62
CA VAL A 95 -2.45 5.83 -5.71
C VAL A 95 -3.78 5.50 -6.37
N GLU A 96 -4.38 6.40 -7.12
CA GLU A 96 -5.61 6.13 -7.89
C GLU A 96 -5.39 5.02 -8.92
N ARG A 97 -4.24 5.00 -9.59
CA ARG A 97 -3.88 3.95 -10.54
C ARG A 97 -3.75 2.59 -9.85
N PHE A 98 -3.08 2.52 -8.72
CA PHE A 98 -2.97 1.29 -7.93
C PHE A 98 -4.31 0.89 -7.31
N ALA A 99 -5.15 1.84 -6.94
CA ALA A 99 -6.51 1.57 -6.46
C ALA A 99 -7.33 0.87 -7.54
N ARG A 100 -7.28 1.35 -8.79
CA ARG A 100 -7.95 0.69 -9.91
C ARG A 100 -7.43 -0.74 -10.15
N ALA A 101 -6.12 -0.95 -10.01
CA ALA A 101 -5.53 -2.28 -10.13
C ALA A 101 -6.04 -3.22 -9.03
N VAL A 102 -6.08 -2.78 -7.78
CA VAL A 102 -6.64 -3.56 -6.67
C VAL A 102 -8.11 -3.90 -6.94
N ASP A 103 -8.92 -2.91 -7.33
CA ASP A 103 -10.34 -3.12 -7.59
C ASP A 103 -10.59 -4.11 -8.73
N SER A 104 -9.74 -4.12 -9.76
CA SER A 104 -9.88 -5.05 -10.88
C SER A 104 -9.41 -6.47 -10.54
N GLN A 105 -8.44 -6.62 -9.66
CA GLN A 105 -7.82 -7.90 -9.33
C GLN A 105 -8.46 -8.59 -8.13
N ILE A 106 -8.99 -7.84 -7.18
CA ILE A 106 -9.67 -8.39 -6.00
C ILE A 106 -11.18 -8.36 -6.24
N ARG A 107 -11.78 -9.53 -6.30
CA ARG A 107 -13.20 -9.70 -6.67
C ARG A 107 -14.14 -9.76 -5.48
N VAL A 108 -13.61 -9.83 -4.27
CA VAL A 108 -14.41 -9.85 -3.05
C VAL A 108 -14.56 -8.44 -2.49
N GLN A 109 -15.62 -8.21 -1.74
CA GLN A 109 -15.83 -6.93 -1.09
C GLN A 109 -14.83 -6.72 0.04
N LEU A 110 -14.17 -5.57 0.05
CA LEU A 110 -13.22 -5.16 1.06
C LEU A 110 -13.75 -3.95 1.82
N THR A 111 -13.39 -3.83 3.09
CA THR A 111 -13.54 -2.56 3.80
C THR A 111 -12.62 -1.51 3.19
N GLN A 112 -12.90 -0.23 3.44
CA GLN A 112 -12.05 0.86 2.98
C GLN A 112 -10.60 0.71 3.47
N ASN A 113 -10.40 0.35 4.73
CA ASN A 113 -9.06 0.19 5.28
C ASN A 113 -8.34 -1.03 4.71
N GLN A 114 -9.05 -2.12 4.48
CA GLN A 114 -8.48 -3.28 3.79
C GLN A 114 -8.03 -2.92 2.37
N ARG A 115 -8.86 -2.19 1.64
CA ARG A 115 -8.54 -1.70 0.30
C ARG A 115 -7.32 -0.80 0.32
N CYS A 116 -7.25 0.17 1.24
CA CYS A 116 -6.10 1.07 1.36
C CYS A 116 -4.80 0.34 1.73
N ALA A 117 -4.87 -0.67 2.58
CA ALA A 117 -3.71 -1.50 2.91
C ALA A 117 -3.19 -2.25 1.68
N LEU A 118 -4.08 -2.81 0.86
CA LEU A 118 -3.70 -3.47 -0.40
C LEU A 118 -3.17 -2.50 -1.44
N ILE A 119 -3.70 -1.29 -1.51
CA ILE A 119 -3.19 -0.25 -2.40
C ILE A 119 -1.75 0.10 -2.03
N SER A 120 -1.47 0.32 -0.75
CA SER A 120 -0.12 0.60 -0.27
C SER A 120 0.83 -0.57 -0.52
N PHE A 121 0.40 -1.79 -0.26
CA PHE A 121 1.16 -2.99 -0.57
C PHE A 121 1.47 -3.08 -2.07
N THR A 122 0.47 -2.85 -2.92
CA THR A 122 0.62 -2.90 -4.38
C THR A 122 1.52 -1.79 -4.91
N PHE A 123 1.47 -0.60 -4.31
CA PHE A 123 2.40 0.49 -4.61
C PHE A 123 3.85 0.05 -4.40
N ASN A 124 4.10 -0.73 -3.36
CA ASN A 124 5.45 -1.20 -3.02
C ASN A 124 5.93 -2.36 -3.90
N VAL A 125 5.06 -3.33 -4.21
CA VAL A 125 5.46 -4.56 -4.91
C VAL A 125 5.13 -4.58 -6.39
N GLY A 126 4.22 -3.73 -6.83
CA GLY A 126 3.74 -3.65 -8.21
C GLY A 126 2.48 -4.46 -8.48
N THR A 127 1.78 -4.09 -9.54
CA THR A 127 0.50 -4.72 -9.92
C THR A 127 0.67 -6.16 -10.40
N GLY A 128 1.77 -6.48 -11.05
CA GLY A 128 2.08 -7.85 -11.47
C GLY A 128 2.31 -8.79 -10.29
N ALA A 129 3.03 -8.33 -9.27
CA ALA A 129 3.25 -9.10 -8.06
C ALA A 129 1.94 -9.36 -7.31
N LEU A 130 1.03 -8.39 -7.27
CA LEU A 130 -0.30 -8.59 -6.70
C LEU A 130 -1.07 -9.66 -7.48
N MET A 131 -1.06 -9.59 -8.81
CA MET A 131 -1.76 -10.55 -9.68
C MET A 131 -1.30 -11.98 -9.44
N GLU A 132 -0.01 -12.20 -9.26
CA GLU A 132 0.57 -13.53 -9.04
C GLU A 132 0.55 -13.97 -7.57
N SER A 133 0.16 -13.09 -6.64
CA SER A 133 0.26 -13.35 -5.21
C SER A 133 -0.72 -14.42 -4.72
N THR A 134 -0.27 -15.19 -3.74
CA THR A 134 -1.14 -16.10 -2.98
C THR A 134 -2.21 -15.31 -2.22
N LEU A 135 -1.89 -14.13 -1.73
CA LEU A 135 -2.83 -13.20 -1.09
C LEU A 135 -4.06 -12.97 -1.97
N ARG A 136 -3.86 -12.58 -3.22
CA ARG A 136 -4.95 -12.34 -4.17
C ARG A 136 -5.78 -13.61 -4.40
N LYS A 137 -5.13 -14.73 -4.64
CA LYS A 137 -5.80 -16.01 -4.90
C LYS A 137 -6.68 -16.43 -3.73
N ARG A 138 -6.17 -16.32 -2.51
CA ARG A 138 -6.89 -16.68 -1.30
C ARG A 138 -8.08 -15.76 -1.04
N LEU A 139 -7.90 -14.45 -1.21
CA LEU A 139 -9.00 -13.48 -1.08
C LEU A 139 -10.11 -13.77 -2.09
N ASN A 140 -9.76 -14.00 -3.35
CA ASN A 140 -10.74 -14.28 -4.41
C ASN A 140 -11.42 -15.66 -4.26
N ASN A 141 -10.82 -16.58 -3.52
CA ASN A 141 -11.44 -17.84 -3.16
C ASN A 141 -12.44 -17.72 -2.00
N GLY A 142 -12.63 -16.54 -1.46
CA GLY A 142 -13.58 -16.29 -0.38
C GLY A 142 -13.08 -16.66 1.01
N GLU A 143 -11.78 -16.86 1.20
CA GLU A 143 -11.20 -17.08 2.52
C GLU A 143 -11.38 -15.84 3.40
N ASN A 144 -11.38 -16.03 4.71
CA ASN A 144 -11.52 -14.93 5.67
C ASN A 144 -10.42 -13.87 5.43
N PRO A 145 -10.79 -12.62 5.10
CA PRO A 145 -9.80 -11.59 4.75
C PRO A 145 -8.78 -11.30 5.85
N GLN A 146 -9.19 -11.31 7.10
CA GLN A 146 -8.27 -11.08 8.22
C GLN A 146 -7.24 -12.21 8.35
N LYS A 147 -7.67 -13.43 8.18
CA LYS A 147 -6.77 -14.59 8.20
C LYS A 147 -5.77 -14.53 7.05
N VAL A 148 -6.25 -14.23 5.85
CA VAL A 148 -5.40 -14.10 4.66
C VAL A 148 -4.36 -12.99 4.87
N ALA A 149 -4.78 -11.82 5.32
CA ALA A 149 -3.88 -10.70 5.58
C ALA A 149 -2.81 -11.05 6.61
N MET A 150 -3.21 -11.71 7.69
CA MET A 150 -2.30 -12.12 8.76
C MET A 150 -1.23 -13.10 8.28
N GLU A 151 -1.57 -14.00 7.36
CA GLU A 151 -0.66 -15.04 6.88
C GLU A 151 0.16 -14.60 5.66
N GLU A 152 -0.35 -13.69 4.82
CA GLU A 152 0.23 -13.36 3.51
C GLU A 152 0.82 -11.94 3.42
N LEU A 153 0.34 -10.96 4.18
CA LEU A 153 0.97 -9.66 4.23
C LEU A 153 2.27 -9.73 5.02
N PRO A 154 3.35 -9.15 4.46
CA PRO A 154 4.63 -9.14 5.14
C PRO A 154 4.60 -8.33 6.44
#